data_8e05ac0f075ad344c5bc768a0337ad43
#
_entry.id   8e05ac0f075ad344c5bc768a0337ad43
#
_cell.length_a   1.000
_cell.length_b   1.000
_cell.length_c   1.000
_cell.angle_alpha   90.00
_cell.angle_beta   90.00
_cell.angle_gamma   90.00
#
_symmetry.space_group_name_H-M   'P 1'
#
loop_
_entity.id
_entity.type
_entity.pdbx_description
1 polymer ?
#
loop_
_entity_poly.entity_id
_entity_poly.type
_entity_poly.pdbx_seq_one_letter_code
_entity_poly.pdbx_strand_id
1 'polypeptide(L)'
;MIDRSALLIIDMQHDFLDPGAPYSCKEASLAIRNTVLLRSRLRAKGVPVIYTREVHRKDGVDRGREADSEPLHCSEGSRGVEIVPPLKPGDGEYTIDKRRFSCFFQTDLLGLLKGLGTELIVVSGVTARACVLTTVIDAYQHDYHTITIQDCVSGKSGLLSGENYGELFELYRFYSKPMTLKGFLSEIED
;
A
#
# COMPACT_ATOMS: atom_id res chain seq x y z
N MET A 1 -15.55 11.92 -8.73
CA MET A 1 -14.49 11.82 -7.68
C MET A 1 -13.30 10.96 -8.12
N ILE A 2 -13.50 9.82 -8.80
CA ILE A 2 -12.44 8.86 -9.15
C ILE A 2 -11.95 8.95 -10.60
N ASP A 3 -12.44 9.93 -11.36
CA ASP A 3 -11.86 10.25 -12.66
C ASP A 3 -10.38 10.60 -12.49
N ARG A 4 -9.53 10.10 -13.35
CA ARG A 4 -8.07 10.27 -13.27
C ARG A 4 -7.45 9.77 -11.95
N SER A 5 -8.01 8.69 -11.37
CA SER A 5 -7.46 8.04 -10.19
C SER A 5 -6.74 6.73 -10.53
N ALA A 6 -5.88 6.28 -9.60
CA ALA A 6 -5.32 4.94 -9.56
C ALA A 6 -5.43 4.36 -8.16
N LEU A 7 -5.65 3.05 -8.05
CA LEU A 7 -5.56 2.34 -6.78
C LEU A 7 -4.12 1.82 -6.60
N LEU A 8 -3.47 2.24 -5.52
CA LEU A 8 -2.15 1.75 -5.13
C LEU A 8 -2.29 0.80 -3.93
N ILE A 9 -1.96 -0.47 -4.16
CA ILE A 9 -1.99 -1.54 -3.15
C ILE A 9 -0.54 -1.83 -2.75
N ILE A 10 -0.16 -1.41 -1.54
CA ILE A 10 1.22 -1.38 -1.08
C ILE A 10 1.55 -2.65 -0.30
N ASP A 11 2.51 -3.42 -0.80
CA ASP A 11 3.26 -4.50 -0.12
C ASP A 11 2.38 -5.55 0.58
N MET A 12 1.28 -5.94 -0.02
CA MET A 12 0.40 -6.99 0.52
C MET A 12 1.01 -8.39 0.34
N GLN A 13 2.20 -8.60 0.93
CA GLN A 13 3.08 -9.76 0.79
C GLN A 13 3.01 -10.68 2.02
N HIS A 14 3.44 -11.94 1.84
CA HIS A 14 3.40 -12.95 2.90
C HIS A 14 4.23 -12.58 4.14
N ASP A 15 5.41 -11.94 3.97
CA ASP A 15 6.26 -11.55 5.12
C ASP A 15 5.65 -10.44 6.00
N PHE A 16 4.62 -9.75 5.51
CA PHE A 16 3.86 -8.75 6.28
C PHE A 16 2.51 -9.25 6.78
N LEU A 17 1.94 -10.30 6.18
CA LEU A 17 0.54 -10.64 6.40
C LEU A 17 0.31 -12.05 6.95
N ASP A 18 1.25 -12.98 6.77
CA ASP A 18 1.12 -14.31 7.33
C ASP A 18 1.30 -14.28 8.86
N PRO A 19 0.52 -15.07 9.60
CA PRO A 19 0.74 -15.23 11.05
C PRO A 19 2.16 -15.74 11.34
N GLY A 20 2.88 -15.04 12.21
CA GLY A 20 4.24 -15.42 12.59
C GLY A 20 5.34 -15.03 11.60
N ALA A 21 5.00 -14.35 10.52
CA ALA A 21 5.98 -13.76 9.60
C ALA A 21 6.83 -12.67 10.29
N PRO A 22 8.03 -12.34 9.79
CA PRO A 22 8.93 -11.35 10.39
C PRO A 22 8.26 -10.02 10.73
N TYR A 23 7.32 -9.60 9.87
CA TYR A 23 6.59 -8.34 9.98
C TYR A 23 5.08 -8.49 10.12
N SER A 24 4.60 -9.58 10.69
CA SER A 24 3.18 -9.88 10.82
C SER A 24 2.36 -8.69 11.32
N CYS A 25 1.52 -8.15 10.44
CA CYS A 25 0.57 -7.08 10.76
C CYS A 25 -0.63 -7.63 11.53
N LYS A 26 -1.09 -6.89 12.54
CA LYS A 26 -2.34 -7.23 13.22
C LYS A 26 -3.53 -6.96 12.31
N GLU A 27 -4.60 -7.71 12.49
CA GLU A 27 -5.83 -7.59 11.69
C GLU A 27 -5.62 -7.74 10.17
N ALA A 28 -4.51 -8.42 9.76
CA ALA A 28 -4.16 -8.63 8.36
C ALA A 28 -5.32 -9.22 7.53
N SER A 29 -6.04 -10.20 8.08
CA SER A 29 -7.18 -10.81 7.40
C SER A 29 -8.30 -9.81 7.09
N LEU A 30 -8.52 -8.82 7.97
CA LEU A 30 -9.51 -7.78 7.75
C LEU A 30 -9.02 -6.78 6.68
N ALA A 31 -7.78 -6.34 6.77
CA ALA A 31 -7.16 -5.50 5.76
C ALA A 31 -7.21 -6.14 4.36
N ILE A 32 -6.89 -7.44 4.26
CA ILE A 32 -6.97 -8.21 3.00
C ILE A 32 -8.40 -8.19 2.45
N ARG A 33 -9.40 -8.58 3.26
CA ARG A 33 -10.81 -8.62 2.80
C ARG A 33 -11.29 -7.26 2.32
N ASN A 34 -10.98 -6.21 3.07
CA ASN A 34 -11.37 -4.84 2.73
C ASN A 34 -10.68 -4.37 1.45
N THR A 35 -9.39 -4.67 1.27
CA THR A 35 -8.65 -4.31 0.06
C THR A 35 -9.17 -5.08 -1.16
N VAL A 36 -9.56 -6.36 -1.01
CA VAL A 36 -10.21 -7.13 -2.08
C VAL A 36 -11.53 -6.47 -2.52
N LEU A 37 -12.35 -6.03 -1.56
CA LEU A 37 -13.61 -5.33 -1.85
C LEU A 37 -13.34 -3.99 -2.54
N LEU A 38 -12.44 -3.17 -2.00
CA LEU A 38 -12.02 -1.89 -2.58
C LEU A 38 -11.57 -2.06 -4.04
N ARG A 39 -10.62 -3.00 -4.27
CA ARG A 39 -10.12 -3.32 -5.61
C ARG A 39 -11.25 -3.72 -6.57
N SER A 40 -12.13 -4.60 -6.13
CA SER A 40 -13.25 -5.07 -6.96
C SER A 40 -14.15 -3.90 -7.42
N ARG A 41 -14.46 -2.97 -6.51
CA ARG A 41 -15.31 -1.81 -6.81
C ARG A 41 -14.62 -0.83 -7.76
N LEU A 42 -13.34 -0.55 -7.55
CA LEU A 42 -12.58 0.35 -8.40
C LEU A 42 -12.30 -0.23 -9.78
N ARG A 43 -12.01 -1.55 -9.87
CA ARG A 43 -11.91 -2.26 -11.16
C ARG A 43 -13.19 -2.14 -11.99
N ALA A 44 -14.35 -2.33 -11.38
CA ALA A 44 -15.63 -2.24 -12.06
C ALA A 44 -15.88 -0.84 -12.64
N LYS A 45 -15.18 0.17 -12.14
CA LYS A 45 -15.22 1.56 -12.63
C LYS A 45 -14.05 1.91 -13.58
N GLY A 46 -13.23 0.93 -13.96
CA GLY A 46 -12.11 1.12 -14.89
C GLY A 46 -10.89 1.81 -14.26
N VAL A 47 -10.82 1.92 -12.94
CA VAL A 47 -9.68 2.53 -12.25
C VAL A 47 -8.46 1.59 -12.35
N PRO A 48 -7.31 2.07 -12.85
CA PRO A 48 -6.07 1.30 -12.88
C PRO A 48 -5.64 0.84 -11.48
N VAL A 49 -5.17 -0.41 -11.39
CA VAL A 49 -4.66 -0.98 -10.14
C VAL A 49 -3.17 -1.22 -10.25
N ILE A 50 -2.44 -0.70 -9.26
CA ILE A 50 -0.99 -0.78 -9.16
C ILE A 50 -0.66 -1.47 -7.84
N TYR A 51 0.15 -2.52 -7.90
CA TYR A 51 0.67 -3.21 -6.73
C TYR A 51 2.14 -2.87 -6.54
N THR A 52 2.57 -2.81 -5.30
CA THR A 52 3.99 -2.79 -5.01
C THR A 52 4.41 -4.04 -4.26
N ARG A 53 5.67 -4.40 -4.42
CA ARG A 53 6.35 -5.40 -3.63
C ARG A 53 7.67 -4.82 -3.12
N GLU A 54 7.90 -4.95 -1.84
CA GLU A 54 9.24 -4.79 -1.32
C GLU A 54 10.04 -6.07 -1.63
N VAL A 55 11.21 -5.91 -2.23
CA VAL A 55 12.02 -7.03 -2.70
C VAL A 55 13.48 -6.75 -2.39
N HIS A 56 14.12 -7.58 -1.61
CA HIS A 56 15.54 -7.49 -1.29
C HIS A 56 16.34 -8.63 -1.90
N ARG A 57 17.61 -8.38 -2.20
CA ARG A 57 18.53 -9.44 -2.61
C ARG A 57 18.67 -10.47 -1.50
N LYS A 58 18.97 -11.71 -1.86
CA LYS A 58 19.06 -12.83 -0.89
C LYS A 58 20.06 -12.60 0.23
N ASP A 59 21.13 -11.86 -0.03
CA ASP A 59 22.16 -11.50 0.95
C ASP A 59 21.83 -10.19 1.71
N GLY A 60 20.75 -9.51 1.34
CA GLY A 60 20.29 -8.27 1.99
C GLY A 60 21.20 -7.06 1.78
N VAL A 61 22.16 -7.10 0.82
CA VAL A 61 23.15 -6.03 0.59
C VAL A 61 22.50 -4.70 0.20
N ASP A 62 21.29 -4.72 -0.34
CA ASP A 62 20.54 -3.58 -0.83
C ASP A 62 19.54 -2.98 0.18
N ARG A 63 19.48 -3.51 1.41
CA ARG A 63 18.53 -3.03 2.45
C ARG A 63 18.84 -1.63 3.00
N GLY A 64 20.08 -1.17 2.87
CA GLY A 64 20.49 0.14 3.39
C GLY A 64 20.29 0.23 4.91
N ARG A 65 19.80 1.40 5.40
CA ARG A 65 19.61 1.67 6.83
C ARG A 65 18.55 0.80 7.51
N GLU A 66 17.67 0.20 6.76
CA GLU A 66 16.68 -0.74 7.26
C GLU A 66 17.34 -1.95 7.95
N ALA A 67 18.49 -2.38 7.44
CA ALA A 67 19.28 -3.46 8.03
C ALA A 67 19.73 -3.19 9.48
N ASP A 68 19.74 -1.93 9.93
CA ASP A 68 20.16 -1.56 11.29
C ASP A 68 19.09 -1.93 12.34
N SER A 69 17.83 -2.02 11.96
CA SER A 69 16.70 -2.17 12.90
C SER A 69 15.76 -3.32 12.59
N GLU A 70 15.85 -3.89 11.38
CA GLU A 70 14.86 -4.82 10.88
C GLU A 70 15.49 -6.16 10.46
N PRO A 71 14.86 -7.33 10.73
CA PRO A 71 15.33 -8.60 10.22
C PRO A 71 15.22 -8.66 8.70
N LEU A 72 15.99 -9.53 8.05
CA LEU A 72 15.86 -9.78 6.62
C LEU A 72 14.47 -10.34 6.32
N HIS A 73 13.78 -9.72 5.37
CA HIS A 73 12.45 -10.11 4.90
C HIS A 73 12.33 -9.83 3.40
N CYS A 74 11.27 -10.26 2.78
CA CYS A 74 10.98 -10.06 1.36
C CYS A 74 12.16 -10.37 0.44
N SER A 75 12.90 -11.45 0.74
CA SER A 75 14.07 -11.87 -0.05
C SER A 75 13.66 -12.44 -1.40
N GLU A 76 14.39 -12.12 -2.43
CA GLU A 76 14.23 -12.65 -3.80
C GLU A 76 14.10 -14.18 -3.80
N GLY A 77 13.03 -14.69 -4.44
CA GLY A 77 12.76 -16.13 -4.57
C GLY A 77 12.23 -16.81 -3.31
N SER A 78 12.00 -16.06 -2.22
CA SER A 78 11.28 -16.59 -1.06
C SER A 78 9.76 -16.49 -1.26
N ARG A 79 9.00 -17.28 -0.51
CA ARG A 79 7.55 -17.13 -0.45
C ARG A 79 7.16 -15.75 0.17
N GLY A 80 7.99 -15.25 1.06
CA GLY A 80 7.74 -13.99 1.77
C GLY A 80 7.54 -12.79 0.85
N VAL A 81 8.23 -12.78 -0.30
CA VAL A 81 8.16 -11.70 -1.30
C VAL A 81 6.88 -11.73 -2.15
N GLU A 82 6.15 -12.83 -2.14
CA GLU A 82 4.95 -12.97 -2.98
C GLU A 82 3.75 -12.22 -2.40
N ILE A 83 2.95 -11.61 -3.28
CA ILE A 83 1.66 -11.03 -2.88
C ILE A 83 0.71 -12.16 -2.49
N VAL A 84 -0.02 -11.95 -1.38
CA VAL A 84 -0.97 -12.96 -0.88
C VAL A 84 -2.04 -13.31 -1.93
N PRO A 85 -2.45 -14.58 -2.06
CA PRO A 85 -3.31 -15.05 -3.15
C PRO A 85 -4.59 -14.24 -3.38
N PRO A 86 -5.34 -13.76 -2.34
CA PRO A 86 -6.55 -12.99 -2.57
C PRO A 86 -6.32 -11.66 -3.30
N LEU A 87 -5.09 -11.15 -3.27
CA LEU A 87 -4.70 -9.88 -3.88
C LEU A 87 -3.70 -10.04 -5.04
N LYS A 88 -3.50 -11.26 -5.52
CA LYS A 88 -2.63 -11.50 -6.68
C LYS A 88 -3.09 -10.60 -7.87
N PRO A 89 -2.15 -9.87 -8.50
CA PRO A 89 -2.44 -9.06 -9.67
C PRO A 89 -3.10 -9.87 -10.79
N GLY A 90 -4.06 -9.28 -11.45
CA GLY A 90 -4.71 -9.84 -12.64
C GLY A 90 -4.12 -9.31 -13.93
N ASP A 91 -4.61 -9.81 -15.07
CA ASP A 91 -4.19 -9.35 -16.38
C ASP A 91 -4.48 -7.85 -16.54
N GLY A 92 -3.51 -7.10 -17.07
CA GLY A 92 -3.62 -5.66 -17.27
C GLY A 92 -3.41 -4.80 -16.02
N GLU A 93 -3.09 -5.38 -14.87
CA GLU A 93 -2.69 -4.64 -13.68
C GLU A 93 -1.17 -4.50 -13.58
N TYR A 94 -0.72 -3.47 -12.90
CA TYR A 94 0.70 -3.12 -12.82
C TYR A 94 1.32 -3.62 -11.52
N THR A 95 2.58 -4.04 -11.57
CA THR A 95 3.37 -4.41 -10.39
C THR A 95 4.70 -3.69 -10.41
N ILE A 96 5.08 -3.09 -9.29
CA ILE A 96 6.32 -2.35 -9.10
C ILE A 96 7.11 -2.98 -7.96
N ASP A 97 8.34 -3.37 -8.22
CA ASP A 97 9.26 -3.81 -7.18
C ASP A 97 10.06 -2.61 -6.65
N LYS A 98 10.18 -2.50 -5.34
CA LYS A 98 10.90 -1.44 -4.65
C LYS A 98 11.90 -1.99 -3.62
N ARG A 99 12.91 -1.19 -3.30
CA ARG A 99 13.97 -1.52 -2.34
C ARG A 99 13.97 -0.60 -1.12
N ARG A 100 12.97 0.27 -0.99
CA ARG A 100 12.83 1.25 0.10
C ARG A 100 11.35 1.38 0.45
N PHE A 101 11.05 2.01 1.56
CA PHE A 101 9.68 2.15 2.04
C PHE A 101 8.78 2.87 1.05
N SER A 102 9.20 4.05 0.58
CA SER A 102 8.40 4.78 -0.40
C SER A 102 8.32 4.08 -1.75
N CYS A 103 7.12 3.98 -2.30
CA CYS A 103 6.87 3.45 -3.62
C CYS A 103 7.38 4.35 -4.75
N PHE A 104 7.73 5.60 -4.47
CA PHE A 104 8.31 6.53 -5.44
C PHE A 104 9.84 6.46 -5.49
N PHE A 105 10.49 6.00 -4.40
CA PHE A 105 11.94 6.08 -4.30
C PHE A 105 12.63 5.07 -5.22
N GLN A 106 13.30 5.57 -6.26
CA GLN A 106 14.05 4.77 -7.25
C GLN A 106 13.20 3.68 -7.93
N THR A 107 11.94 3.99 -8.22
CA THR A 107 11.02 3.15 -9.00
C THR A 107 10.49 3.92 -10.21
N ASP A 108 9.76 3.23 -11.06
CA ASP A 108 9.07 3.82 -12.21
C ASP A 108 7.64 4.30 -11.90
N LEU A 109 7.20 4.26 -10.62
CA LEU A 109 5.83 4.63 -10.23
C LEU A 109 5.42 6.01 -10.74
N LEU A 110 6.30 7.02 -10.60
CA LEU A 110 6.00 8.37 -11.05
C LEU A 110 5.76 8.44 -12.57
N GLY A 111 6.58 7.72 -13.33
CA GLY A 111 6.41 7.60 -14.78
C GLY A 111 5.12 6.92 -15.17
N LEU A 112 4.77 5.83 -14.48
CA LEU A 112 3.52 5.09 -14.68
C LEU A 112 2.30 5.96 -14.38
N LEU A 113 2.26 6.62 -13.22
CA LEU A 113 1.14 7.50 -12.83
C LEU A 113 0.93 8.65 -13.84
N LYS A 114 2.02 9.26 -14.33
CA LYS A 114 1.96 10.29 -15.39
C LYS A 114 1.41 9.71 -16.70
N GLY A 115 1.88 8.53 -17.10
CA GLY A 115 1.38 7.85 -18.30
C GLY A 115 -0.11 7.50 -18.23
N LEU A 116 -0.61 7.18 -17.04
CA LEU A 116 -2.03 6.93 -16.77
C LEU A 116 -2.86 8.21 -16.63
N GLY A 117 -2.23 9.39 -16.62
CA GLY A 117 -2.91 10.66 -16.39
C GLY A 117 -3.51 10.79 -14.99
N THR A 118 -2.92 10.11 -14.00
CA THR A 118 -3.41 10.07 -12.62
C THR A 118 -3.23 11.43 -11.92
N GLU A 119 -4.22 11.88 -11.19
CA GLU A 119 -4.19 13.05 -10.30
C GLU A 119 -4.51 12.67 -8.85
N LEU A 120 -5.23 11.56 -8.65
CA LEU A 120 -5.65 11.07 -7.35
C LEU A 120 -5.17 9.62 -7.15
N ILE A 121 -4.52 9.35 -6.03
CA ILE A 121 -4.10 8.00 -5.63
C ILE A 121 -4.97 7.54 -4.46
N VAL A 122 -5.71 6.45 -4.66
CA VAL A 122 -6.38 5.73 -3.59
C VAL A 122 -5.40 4.73 -3.01
N VAL A 123 -5.13 4.81 -1.71
CA VAL A 123 -4.04 4.07 -1.05
C VAL A 123 -4.59 3.02 -0.10
N SER A 124 -4.06 1.81 -0.20
CA SER A 124 -4.26 0.70 0.75
C SER A 124 -2.94 -0.07 0.94
N GLY A 125 -2.87 -0.94 1.95
CA GLY A 125 -1.73 -1.85 2.12
C GLY A 125 -1.03 -1.77 3.47
N VAL A 126 0.24 -2.15 3.50
CA VAL A 126 1.08 -2.26 4.70
C VAL A 126 2.49 -1.68 4.45
N THR A 127 3.25 -1.31 5.49
CA THR A 127 2.79 -1.11 6.86
C THR A 127 2.46 0.36 7.10
N ALA A 128 1.48 0.62 7.95
CA ALA A 128 0.97 1.97 8.21
C ALA A 128 2.04 2.99 8.61
N ARG A 129 3.08 2.58 9.35
CA ARG A 129 4.14 3.49 9.87
C ARG A 129 5.33 3.67 8.92
N ALA A 130 5.46 2.83 7.90
CA ALA A 130 6.61 2.83 7.00
C ALA A 130 6.17 2.99 5.54
N CYS A 131 5.98 1.90 4.80
CA CYS A 131 5.76 1.96 3.35
C CYS A 131 4.55 2.81 2.96
N VAL A 132 3.42 2.70 3.67
CA VAL A 132 2.23 3.48 3.34
C VAL A 132 2.44 4.96 3.66
N LEU A 133 2.93 5.30 4.87
CA LEU A 133 3.13 6.69 5.27
C LEU A 133 4.14 7.41 4.38
N THR A 134 5.32 6.80 4.14
CA THR A 134 6.36 7.43 3.32
C THR A 134 5.90 7.61 1.88
N THR A 135 5.12 6.67 1.35
CA THR A 135 4.53 6.81 0.00
C THR A 135 3.51 7.94 -0.05
N VAL A 136 2.67 8.10 0.97
CA VAL A 136 1.69 9.20 1.05
C VAL A 136 2.40 10.56 1.13
N ILE A 137 3.48 10.65 1.92
CA ILE A 137 4.30 11.87 2.01
C ILE A 137 4.94 12.21 0.66
N ASP A 138 5.54 11.22 -0.02
CA ASP A 138 6.16 11.46 -1.32
C ASP A 138 5.11 11.77 -2.41
N ALA A 139 3.94 11.13 -2.38
CA ALA A 139 2.82 11.49 -3.25
C ALA A 139 2.45 12.97 -3.12
N TYR A 140 2.33 13.46 -1.87
CA TYR A 140 2.08 14.87 -1.58
C TYR A 140 3.19 15.78 -2.14
N GLN A 141 4.48 15.38 -2.02
CA GLN A 141 5.61 16.13 -2.57
C GLN A 141 5.65 16.14 -4.11
N HIS A 142 4.98 15.20 -4.73
CA HIS A 142 4.80 15.11 -6.18
C HIS A 142 3.48 15.70 -6.67
N ASP A 143 2.77 16.49 -5.83
CA ASP A 143 1.51 17.17 -6.13
C ASP A 143 0.33 16.22 -6.44
N TYR A 144 0.37 14.96 -5.96
CA TYR A 144 -0.78 14.06 -6.04
C TYR A 144 -1.74 14.27 -4.88
N HIS A 145 -3.03 14.32 -5.17
CA HIS A 145 -4.03 14.07 -4.14
C HIS A 145 -4.01 12.61 -3.72
N THR A 146 -4.20 12.36 -2.42
CA THR A 146 -4.29 10.99 -1.91
C THR A 146 -5.52 10.78 -1.03
N ILE A 147 -6.17 9.64 -1.17
CA ILE A 147 -7.19 9.13 -0.25
C ILE A 147 -6.66 7.84 0.35
N THR A 148 -6.43 7.82 1.66
CA THR A 148 -6.00 6.62 2.38
C THR A 148 -7.21 5.90 2.95
N ILE A 149 -7.46 4.66 2.52
CA ILE A 149 -8.57 3.86 3.03
C ILE A 149 -8.13 3.18 4.33
N GLN A 150 -8.45 3.82 5.46
CA GLN A 150 -7.93 3.47 6.78
C GLN A 150 -8.25 2.04 7.23
N ASP A 151 -9.38 1.47 6.77
CA ASP A 151 -9.77 0.08 7.03
C ASP A 151 -9.04 -0.93 6.13
N CYS A 152 -8.28 -0.44 5.14
CA CYS A 152 -7.45 -1.22 4.23
C CYS A 152 -5.94 -1.04 4.49
N VAL A 153 -5.58 -0.26 5.52
CA VAL A 153 -4.18 -0.03 5.90
C VAL A 153 -3.93 -0.63 7.27
N SER A 154 -2.89 -1.47 7.39
CA SER A 154 -2.55 -2.15 8.64
C SER A 154 -1.06 -2.08 8.96
N GLY A 155 -0.70 -2.51 10.16
CA GLY A 155 0.67 -2.63 10.67
C GLY A 155 0.73 -3.37 11.99
N LYS A 156 1.86 -3.32 12.69
CA LYS A 156 2.06 -4.02 13.99
C LYS A 156 1.04 -3.61 15.07
N SER A 157 0.42 -2.43 14.96
CA SER A 157 -0.56 -1.93 15.94
C SER A 157 -2.02 -2.18 15.53
N GLY A 158 -2.29 -2.78 14.37
CA GLY A 158 -3.61 -3.06 13.82
C GLY A 158 -3.95 -2.20 12.60
N LEU A 159 -5.24 -2.03 12.32
CA LEU A 159 -5.71 -1.15 11.25
C LEU A 159 -5.50 0.33 11.59
N LEU A 160 -5.27 1.14 10.57
CA LEU A 160 -5.11 2.59 10.70
C LEU A 160 -6.39 3.24 11.26
N SER A 161 -7.55 2.64 11.04
CA SER A 161 -8.84 3.04 11.64
C SER A 161 -8.93 2.77 13.15
N GLY A 162 -7.99 2.01 13.73
CA GLY A 162 -7.99 1.67 15.15
C GLY A 162 -7.41 2.77 16.03
N GLU A 163 -7.73 2.74 17.33
CA GLU A 163 -7.33 3.74 18.34
C GLU A 163 -5.80 3.81 18.56
N ASN A 164 -5.06 2.78 18.16
CA ASN A 164 -3.61 2.67 18.39
C ASN A 164 -2.74 3.59 17.50
N TYR A 165 -3.37 4.34 16.60
CA TYR A 165 -2.67 5.22 15.65
C TYR A 165 -3.00 6.72 15.82
N GLY A 166 -3.51 7.17 16.97
CA GLY A 166 -3.96 8.53 17.19
C GLY A 166 -3.05 9.62 16.61
N GLU A 167 -1.80 9.77 17.09
CA GLU A 167 -0.87 10.76 16.56
C GLU A 167 -0.45 10.50 15.11
N LEU A 168 -0.24 9.25 14.73
CA LEU A 168 0.08 8.86 13.36
C LEU A 168 -1.08 9.19 12.41
N PHE A 169 -2.31 9.03 12.88
CA PHE A 169 -3.49 9.36 12.10
C PHE A 169 -3.56 10.84 11.75
N GLU A 170 -3.11 11.74 12.65
CA GLU A 170 -3.02 13.17 12.35
C GLU A 170 -2.00 13.47 11.25
N LEU A 171 -0.89 12.73 11.16
CA LEU A 171 0.04 12.84 10.03
C LEU A 171 -0.63 12.43 8.71
N TYR A 172 -1.39 11.37 8.71
CA TYR A 172 -2.16 10.99 7.52
C TYR A 172 -3.15 12.08 7.11
N ARG A 173 -3.84 12.72 8.06
CA ARG A 173 -4.76 13.82 7.77
C ARG A 173 -4.08 15.05 7.17
N PHE A 174 -2.80 15.23 7.47
CA PHE A 174 -2.03 16.33 6.89
C PHE A 174 -1.67 16.09 5.42
N TYR A 175 -1.27 14.87 5.07
CA TYR A 175 -0.76 14.54 3.73
C TYR A 175 -1.78 13.84 2.82
N SER A 176 -2.90 13.39 3.36
CA SER A 176 -3.91 12.58 2.66
C SER A 176 -5.31 12.88 3.20
N LYS A 177 -6.36 12.44 2.53
CA LYS A 177 -7.72 12.38 3.07
C LYS A 177 -7.97 10.95 3.57
N PRO A 178 -7.86 10.64 4.89
CA PRO A 178 -8.24 9.33 5.39
C PRO A 178 -9.75 9.15 5.33
N MET A 179 -10.18 8.01 4.81
CA MET A 179 -11.61 7.64 4.72
C MET A 179 -11.81 6.20 5.18
N THR A 180 -12.97 5.91 5.78
CA THR A 180 -13.39 4.52 5.94
C THR A 180 -13.74 3.93 4.57
N LEU A 181 -13.58 2.62 4.42
CA LEU A 181 -13.98 1.93 3.19
C LEU A 181 -15.46 2.19 2.87
N LYS A 182 -16.34 2.09 3.88
CA LYS A 182 -17.78 2.37 3.71
C LYS A 182 -18.04 3.79 3.21
N GLY A 183 -17.40 4.78 3.82
CA GLY A 183 -17.57 6.19 3.43
C GLY A 183 -17.08 6.45 2.00
N PHE A 184 -15.91 5.89 1.65
CA PHE A 184 -15.36 6.01 0.31
C PHE A 184 -16.26 5.36 -0.75
N LEU A 185 -16.73 4.13 -0.50
CA LEU A 185 -17.62 3.43 -1.45
C LEU A 185 -18.94 4.17 -1.65
N SER A 186 -19.52 4.74 -0.59
CA SER A 186 -20.73 5.56 -0.71
C SER A 186 -20.50 6.79 -1.62
N GLU A 187 -19.36 7.49 -1.46
CA GLU A 187 -19.05 8.68 -2.28
C GLU A 187 -18.79 8.37 -3.78
N ILE A 188 -18.43 7.14 -4.12
CA ILE A 188 -18.18 6.76 -5.52
C ILE A 188 -19.35 6.01 -6.19
N GLU A 189 -20.35 5.59 -5.44
CA GLU A 189 -21.55 4.91 -5.95
C GLU A 189 -22.66 5.91 -6.32
N ASP A 190 -22.63 7.13 -5.75
CA ASP A 190 -23.49 8.27 -6.11
C ASP A 190 -22.96 8.96 -7.39
#